data_1347edd76a92cf8eb383126215f8184a
#
_entry.id   1347edd76a92cf8eb383126215f8184a
#
_cell.length_a   1.000
_cell.length_b   1.000
_cell.length_c   1.000
_cell.angle_alpha   90.00
_cell.angle_beta   90.00
_cell.angle_gamma   90.00
#
_symmetry.space_group_name_H-M   'P 1'
#
loop_
_entity.id
_entity.type
_entity.pdbx_description
1 polymer ?
#
loop_
_entity_poly.entity_id
_entity_poly.type
_entity_poly.pdbx_seq_one_letter_code
_entity_poly.pdbx_strand_id
1 'polypeptide(L)'
;FELDAVRKVEAKFLSGGMKRRLVISMALLAEPEILLMDEPLAALDPQTIQMLQTIIVKLQTEDNLTIIITDHQARDLLAVCDKAIILSNSKIVAEGSPNSLIKDENATKYYFGENFKFK
;
A
#
# COMPACT_ATOMS: atom_id res chain seq x y z
N PHE A 1 -2.26 15.91 5.69
CA PHE A 1 -1.43 14.79 6.18
C PHE A 1 -0.99 14.93 7.65
N GLU A 2 -1.56 15.88 8.37
CA GLU A 2 -1.28 16.08 9.81
C GLU A 2 0.20 16.32 10.13
N LEU A 3 0.90 17.05 9.28
CA LEU A 3 2.32 17.34 9.45
C LEU A 3 2.62 18.69 10.11
N ASP A 4 1.60 19.50 10.40
CA ASP A 4 1.80 20.85 10.93
C ASP A 4 2.58 20.87 12.25
N ALA A 5 2.32 19.90 13.13
CA ALA A 5 2.98 19.81 14.43
C ALA A 5 4.48 19.54 14.33
N VAL A 6 4.93 18.96 13.21
CA VAL A 6 6.33 18.55 13.00
C VAL A 6 7.03 19.27 11.86
N ARG A 7 6.39 20.28 11.25
CA ARG A 7 6.95 20.95 10.07
C ARG A 7 8.33 21.60 10.28
N LYS A 8 8.66 21.92 11.52
CA LYS A 8 9.95 22.51 11.91
C LYS A 8 10.96 21.48 12.38
N VAL A 9 10.58 20.20 12.43
CA VAL A 9 11.47 19.11 12.84
C VAL A 9 12.25 18.63 11.64
N GLU A 10 13.54 18.38 11.80
CA GLU A 10 14.35 17.79 10.73
C GLU A 10 13.85 16.39 10.40
N ALA A 11 13.82 16.03 9.10
CA ALA A 11 13.27 14.76 8.64
C ALA A 11 13.89 13.53 9.31
N LYS A 12 15.18 13.61 9.69
CA LYS A 12 15.88 12.50 10.36
C LYS A 12 15.29 12.15 11.73
N PHE A 13 14.55 13.07 12.35
CA PHE A 13 13.93 12.87 13.68
C PHE A 13 12.48 12.42 13.59
N LEU A 14 11.92 12.28 12.38
CA LEU A 14 10.54 11.84 12.20
C LEU A 14 10.44 10.32 12.34
N SER A 15 9.29 9.84 12.82
CA SER A 15 8.97 8.41 12.82
C SER A 15 8.91 7.87 11.39
N GLY A 16 8.96 6.54 11.22
CA GLY A 16 8.81 5.90 9.92
C GLY A 16 7.52 6.29 9.21
N GLY A 17 6.41 6.34 9.96
CA GLY A 17 5.11 6.76 9.42
C GLY A 17 5.09 8.23 9.00
N MET A 18 5.69 9.09 9.79
CA MET A 18 5.82 10.51 9.46
C MET A 18 6.69 10.75 8.24
N LYS A 19 7.80 10.01 8.11
CA LYS A 19 8.64 10.07 6.92
C LYS A 19 7.87 9.65 5.67
N ARG A 20 7.05 8.61 5.77
CA ARG A 20 6.22 8.15 4.67
C ARG A 20 5.16 9.17 4.28
N ARG A 21 4.50 9.79 5.24
CA ARG A 21 3.56 10.89 4.98
C ARG A 21 4.24 12.04 4.26
N LEU A 22 5.45 12.40 4.69
CA LEU A 22 6.22 13.47 4.06
C LEU A 22 6.55 13.15 2.61
N VAL A 23 7.02 11.94 2.34
CA VAL A 23 7.34 11.50 0.98
C VAL A 23 6.10 11.53 0.08
N ILE A 24 4.98 11.03 0.56
CA ILE A 24 3.71 11.07 -0.18
C ILE A 24 3.29 12.51 -0.46
N SER A 25 3.37 13.39 0.55
CA SER A 25 3.03 14.79 0.40
C SER A 25 3.90 15.48 -0.65
N MET A 26 5.21 15.18 -0.67
CA MET A 26 6.13 15.71 -1.67
C MET A 26 5.78 15.24 -3.08
N ALA A 27 5.45 13.95 -3.23
CA ALA A 27 5.04 13.41 -4.52
C ALA A 27 3.75 14.07 -5.03
N LEU A 28 2.82 14.41 -4.13
CA LEU A 28 1.56 15.04 -4.49
C LEU A 28 1.71 16.52 -4.93
N LEU A 29 2.82 17.17 -4.60
CA LEU A 29 3.07 18.55 -5.04
C LEU A 29 3.12 18.70 -6.56
N ALA A 30 3.47 17.64 -7.28
CA ALA A 30 3.48 17.63 -8.75
C ALA A 30 2.09 17.41 -9.36
N GLU A 31 1.05 17.26 -8.54
CA GLU A 31 -0.32 16.96 -8.98
C GLU A 31 -0.39 15.78 -9.95
N PRO A 32 0.15 14.60 -9.55
CA PRO A 32 0.21 13.45 -10.46
C PRO A 32 -1.17 12.84 -10.72
N GLU A 33 -1.31 12.19 -11.87
CA GLU A 33 -2.47 11.36 -12.16
C GLU A 33 -2.25 9.93 -11.65
N ILE A 34 -1.00 9.51 -11.55
CA ILE A 34 -0.61 8.17 -11.09
C ILE A 34 0.45 8.32 -10.00
N LEU A 35 0.24 7.65 -8.88
CA LEU A 35 1.19 7.58 -7.78
C LEU A 35 1.73 6.16 -7.65
N LEU A 36 3.05 6.03 -7.70
CA LEU A 36 3.73 4.75 -7.53
C LEU A 36 4.31 4.67 -6.11
N MET A 37 3.99 3.60 -5.40
CA MET A 37 4.49 3.34 -4.05
C MET A 37 5.19 1.99 -4.00
N ASP A 38 6.45 1.99 -3.60
CA ASP A 38 7.24 0.77 -3.47
C ASP A 38 7.39 0.43 -1.98
N GLU A 39 6.78 -0.69 -1.59
CA GLU A 39 6.77 -1.21 -0.23
C GLU A 39 6.42 -0.17 0.85
N PRO A 40 5.31 0.58 0.68
CA PRO A 40 4.98 1.65 1.62
C PRO A 40 4.62 1.17 3.02
N LEU A 41 4.26 -0.11 3.17
CA LEU A 41 3.83 -0.69 4.45
C LEU A 41 4.95 -1.42 5.19
N ALA A 42 6.14 -1.50 4.59
CA ALA A 42 7.26 -2.23 5.18
C ALA A 42 7.78 -1.59 6.48
N ALA A 43 8.10 -2.43 7.46
CA ALA A 43 8.71 -2.02 8.72
C ALA A 43 7.90 -1.00 9.53
N LEU A 44 6.59 -1.08 9.46
CA LEU A 44 5.68 -0.22 10.22
C LEU A 44 4.87 -1.03 11.23
N ASP A 45 4.50 -0.37 12.33
CA ASP A 45 3.59 -0.95 13.31
C ASP A 45 2.15 -0.99 12.75
N PRO A 46 1.28 -1.86 13.30
CA PRO A 46 -0.08 -2.01 12.81
C PRO A 46 -0.89 -0.71 12.77
N GLN A 47 -0.70 0.15 13.75
CA GLN A 47 -1.43 1.41 13.83
C GLN A 47 -1.04 2.36 12.70
N THR A 48 0.24 2.44 12.38
CA THR A 48 0.76 3.24 11.29
C THR A 48 0.31 2.68 9.93
N ILE A 49 0.29 1.35 9.78
CA ILE A 49 -0.23 0.70 8.58
C ILE A 49 -1.69 1.11 8.36
N GLN A 50 -2.52 1.04 9.40
CA GLN A 50 -3.93 1.41 9.33
C GLN A 50 -4.11 2.86 8.88
N MET A 51 -3.30 3.75 9.41
CA MET A 51 -3.30 5.15 9.03
C MET A 51 -2.95 5.35 7.55
N LEU A 52 -1.91 4.68 7.07
CA LEU A 52 -1.53 4.75 5.66
C LEU A 52 -2.59 4.16 4.75
N GLN A 53 -3.22 3.07 5.15
CA GLN A 53 -4.34 2.49 4.41
C GLN A 53 -5.47 3.51 4.24
N THR A 54 -5.80 4.24 5.30
CA THR A 54 -6.82 5.30 5.25
C THR A 54 -6.42 6.40 4.27
N ILE A 55 -5.17 6.83 4.29
CA ILE A 55 -4.66 7.85 3.36
C ILE A 55 -4.75 7.37 1.92
N ILE A 56 -4.33 6.14 1.65
CA ILE A 56 -4.34 5.56 0.30
C ILE A 56 -5.76 5.51 -0.26
N VAL A 57 -6.71 5.00 0.52
CA VAL A 57 -8.12 4.94 0.10
C VAL A 57 -8.67 6.34 -0.15
N LYS A 58 -8.35 7.29 0.70
CA LYS A 58 -8.82 8.67 0.57
C LYS A 58 -8.28 9.35 -0.69
N LEU A 59 -7.01 9.16 -1.00
CA LEU A 59 -6.41 9.71 -2.21
C LEU A 59 -7.07 9.14 -3.47
N GLN A 60 -7.38 7.87 -3.47
CA GLN A 60 -8.02 7.22 -4.60
C GLN A 60 -9.48 7.65 -4.76
N THR A 61 -10.24 7.72 -3.66
CA THR A 61 -11.68 8.02 -3.72
C THR A 61 -11.98 9.50 -3.84
N GLU A 62 -11.29 10.36 -3.10
CA GLU A 62 -11.57 11.80 -3.07
C GLU A 62 -10.78 12.58 -4.12
N ASP A 63 -9.52 12.23 -4.32
CA ASP A 63 -8.64 12.93 -5.25
C ASP A 63 -8.57 12.27 -6.62
N ASN A 64 -9.30 11.18 -6.80
CA ASN A 64 -9.40 10.45 -8.06
C ASN A 64 -8.03 10.01 -8.62
N LEU A 65 -7.11 9.70 -7.73
CA LEU A 65 -5.74 9.35 -8.05
C LEU A 65 -5.63 7.85 -8.33
N THR A 66 -4.94 7.49 -9.39
CA THR A 66 -4.60 6.09 -9.64
C THR A 66 -3.33 5.74 -8.86
N ILE A 67 -3.38 4.69 -8.04
CA ILE A 67 -2.27 4.30 -7.19
C ILE A 67 -1.83 2.88 -7.54
N ILE A 68 -0.53 2.72 -7.76
CA ILE A 68 0.09 1.42 -7.98
C ILE A 68 1.04 1.16 -6.81
N ILE A 69 0.82 0.05 -6.11
CA ILE A 69 1.57 -0.29 -4.90
C ILE A 69 2.22 -1.65 -5.07
N THR A 70 3.50 -1.75 -4.72
CA THR A 70 4.18 -3.05 -4.55
C THR A 70 4.42 -3.28 -3.08
N ASP A 71 4.09 -4.46 -2.57
CA ASP A 71 4.35 -4.79 -1.17
C ASP A 71 4.30 -6.30 -0.97
N HIS A 72 4.98 -6.79 0.07
CA HIS A 72 4.95 -8.19 0.48
C HIS A 72 3.90 -8.46 1.55
N GLN A 73 3.30 -7.44 2.12
CA GLN A 73 2.30 -7.59 3.17
C GLN A 73 0.92 -7.76 2.54
N ALA A 74 0.66 -8.99 2.08
CA ALA A 74 -0.51 -9.32 1.28
C ALA A 74 -1.83 -8.90 1.92
N ARG A 75 -2.01 -9.21 3.20
CA ARG A 75 -3.27 -8.89 3.90
C ARG A 75 -3.54 -7.39 3.91
N ASP A 76 -2.52 -6.61 4.26
CA ASP A 76 -2.67 -5.16 4.39
C ASP A 76 -2.84 -4.49 3.03
N LEU A 77 -2.16 -5.01 2.01
CA LEU A 77 -2.27 -4.51 0.65
C LEU A 77 -3.64 -4.82 0.04
N LEU A 78 -4.10 -6.05 0.18
CA LEU A 78 -5.41 -6.47 -0.35
C LEU A 78 -6.58 -5.74 0.30
N ALA A 79 -6.39 -5.23 1.51
CA ALA A 79 -7.41 -4.45 2.19
C ALA A 79 -7.73 -3.12 1.51
N VAL A 80 -6.82 -2.58 0.70
CA VAL A 80 -6.96 -1.25 0.10
C VAL A 80 -7.01 -1.25 -1.43
N CYS A 81 -6.66 -2.35 -2.09
CA CYS A 81 -6.60 -2.38 -3.56
C CYS A 81 -7.89 -2.89 -4.19
N ASP A 82 -8.18 -2.40 -5.39
CA ASP A 82 -9.31 -2.85 -6.20
C ASP A 82 -8.93 -4.06 -7.05
N LYS A 83 -7.68 -4.10 -7.48
CA LYS A 83 -7.12 -5.17 -8.29
C LYS A 83 -5.69 -5.43 -7.85
N ALA A 84 -5.31 -6.70 -7.80
CA ALA A 84 -3.94 -7.08 -7.49
C ALA A 84 -3.38 -8.05 -8.53
N ILE A 85 -2.07 -8.03 -8.65
CA ILE A 85 -1.31 -8.89 -9.54
C ILE A 85 -0.25 -9.58 -8.70
N ILE A 86 -0.16 -10.90 -8.81
CA ILE A 86 0.84 -11.69 -8.10
C ILE A 86 1.92 -12.10 -9.07
N LEU A 87 3.16 -11.77 -8.73
CA LEU A 87 4.34 -12.09 -9.52
C LEU A 87 5.15 -13.20 -8.83
N SER A 88 5.58 -14.16 -9.59
CA SER A 88 6.51 -15.20 -9.14
C SER A 88 7.44 -15.57 -10.29
N ASN A 89 8.74 -15.61 -10.01
CA ASN A 89 9.77 -15.92 -11.02
C ASN A 89 9.62 -15.09 -12.30
N SER A 90 9.41 -13.78 -12.13
CA SER A 90 9.26 -12.80 -13.21
C SER A 90 8.04 -13.04 -14.12
N LYS A 91 7.04 -13.77 -13.63
CA LYS A 91 5.80 -14.04 -14.35
C LYS A 91 4.59 -13.69 -13.52
N ILE A 92 3.51 -13.30 -14.18
CA ILE A 92 2.22 -13.11 -13.54
C ILE A 92 1.60 -14.50 -13.32
N VAL A 93 1.39 -14.87 -12.06
CA VAL A 93 0.80 -16.17 -11.71
C VAL A 93 -0.67 -16.08 -11.36
N ALA A 94 -1.14 -14.89 -10.99
CA ALA A 94 -2.55 -14.62 -10.73
C ALA A 94 -2.82 -13.13 -10.79
N GLU A 95 -4.05 -12.75 -11.17
CA GLU A 95 -4.50 -11.36 -11.12
C GLU A 95 -6.02 -11.30 -10.94
N GLY A 96 -6.49 -10.25 -10.31
CA GLY A 96 -7.92 -10.04 -10.10
C GLY A 96 -8.21 -9.20 -8.87
N SER A 97 -9.49 -9.19 -8.48
CA SER A 97 -9.91 -8.54 -7.24
C SER A 97 -9.38 -9.32 -6.02
N PRO A 98 -9.27 -8.68 -4.85
CA PRO A 98 -8.87 -9.39 -3.63
C PRO A 98 -9.70 -10.63 -3.37
N ASN A 99 -11.03 -10.55 -3.54
CA ASN A 99 -11.92 -11.67 -3.30
C ASN A 99 -11.69 -12.83 -4.27
N SER A 100 -11.39 -12.54 -5.53
CA SER A 100 -11.10 -13.58 -6.52
C SER A 100 -9.74 -14.23 -6.28
N LEU A 101 -8.75 -13.46 -5.84
CA LEU A 101 -7.41 -13.97 -5.58
C LEU A 101 -7.35 -14.94 -4.40
N ILE A 102 -8.15 -14.72 -3.38
CA ILE A 102 -8.22 -15.61 -2.21
C ILE A 102 -8.66 -17.02 -2.63
N LYS A 103 -9.49 -17.10 -3.66
CA LYS A 103 -10.01 -18.37 -4.21
C LYS A 103 -9.15 -18.95 -5.33
N ASP A 104 -8.13 -18.23 -5.76
CA ASP A 104 -7.27 -18.63 -6.87
C ASP A 104 -6.24 -19.67 -6.43
N GLU A 105 -6.15 -20.80 -7.12
CA GLU A 105 -5.23 -21.87 -6.79
C GLU A 105 -3.76 -21.45 -6.95
N ASN A 106 -3.44 -20.67 -7.98
CA ASN A 106 -2.08 -20.19 -8.20
C ASN A 106 -1.67 -19.19 -7.14
N ALA A 107 -2.57 -18.29 -6.74
CA ALA A 107 -2.31 -17.34 -5.67
C ALA A 107 -2.02 -18.08 -4.35
N THR A 108 -2.81 -19.09 -4.03
CA THR A 108 -2.59 -19.92 -2.84
C THR A 108 -1.25 -20.65 -2.91
N LYS A 109 -0.96 -21.27 -4.06
CA LYS A 109 0.25 -22.07 -4.25
C LYS A 109 1.53 -21.22 -4.18
N TYR A 110 1.57 -20.06 -4.83
CA TYR A 110 2.79 -19.29 -5.03
C TYR A 110 2.99 -18.14 -4.06
N TYR A 111 1.95 -17.74 -3.33
CA TYR A 111 2.04 -16.57 -2.50
C TYR A 111 1.38 -16.71 -1.13
N PHE A 112 0.08 -17.01 -1.07
CA PHE A 112 -0.65 -16.97 0.20
C PHE A 112 -0.39 -18.16 1.12
N GLY A 113 -0.22 -19.36 0.56
CA GLY A 113 -0.23 -20.59 1.35
C GLY A 113 -1.65 -21.01 1.72
N GLU A 114 -1.79 -22.29 2.11
CA GLU A 114 -3.10 -22.89 2.38
C GLU A 114 -3.85 -22.27 3.55
N ASN A 115 -3.12 -21.76 4.55
CA ASN A 115 -3.70 -21.22 5.78
C ASN A 115 -3.88 -19.69 5.75
N PHE A 116 -3.70 -19.06 4.60
CA PHE A 116 -3.90 -17.64 4.48
C PHE A 116 -5.38 -17.27 4.64
N LYS A 117 -5.66 -16.34 5.52
CA LYS A 117 -7.00 -15.80 5.71
C LYS A 117 -6.96 -14.29 5.54
N PHE A 118 -7.67 -13.82 4.53
CA PHE A 118 -7.92 -12.41 4.35
C PHE A 118 -9.12 -12.04 5.20
N LYS A 119 -8.82 -11.67 6.45
CA LYS A 119 -9.79 -11.14 7.35
C LYS A 119 -11.08 -11.95 7.52
#